data_2e338939da370efeae5ffad3397a1ceb
#
_entry.id   2e338939da370efeae5ffad3397a1ceb
#
_cell.length_a   1.000
_cell.length_b   1.000
_cell.length_c   1.000
_cell.angle_alpha   90.00
_cell.angle_beta   90.00
_cell.angle_gamma   90.00
#
_symmetry.space_group_name_H-M   'P 1'
#
loop_
_entity.id
_entity.type
_entity.pdbx_description
1 polymer ?
#
loop_
_entity_poly.entity_id
_entity_poly.type
_entity_poly.pdbx_seq_one_letter_code
_entity_poly.pdbx_strand_id
1 'polypeptide(L)'
;MKISWNGFSKKSYHERLELLKAQALLSPERQESLEQDEQMSVTVADQLSENVVGTFSLPYSLVPEVLVNGQEYTVPYVTEEPSVVAAASYASKIIKRAGGFTAQVHERQMIGQVALYQVADPEQAQEKIVNKQTELLELANQAYPSIVKRGGGARDLHVEEIKGETDFLVVYLHVNTQEAMGANMLNTMLEALKPVLEELSQGQSLMGILSNYATDSLVTASCRIAFRYLSRQKDQGREIAEKIAMASQFAQADPYRAATHNKGIFNGIDAILIATGNDWRAIEAGAHAFASRDGRYQGLSSWRLDLETEELVGEMTLPMPVATKGGSIGLNPRVALSHELLGNPSAKELAQLIVSIGLAQNFAALKALVSTGIQQGHMKLQAKSLALLAGASESEVAPLVERLIADKTFNLETAQRYLENLRS
;
A
#
# COMPACT_ATOMS: atom_id res chain seq x y z
N MET A 1 -23.59 21.64 -0.24
CA MET A 1 -24.18 20.45 -0.89
C MET A 1 -23.03 19.61 -1.38
N LYS A 2 -22.91 18.32 -1.00
CA LYS A 2 -21.79 17.46 -1.44
C LYS A 2 -21.90 17.24 -2.96
N ILE A 3 -20.88 17.59 -3.71
CA ILE A 3 -20.86 17.42 -5.17
C ILE A 3 -20.67 15.95 -5.50
N SER A 4 -21.46 15.41 -6.42
CA SER A 4 -21.45 13.99 -6.78
C SER A 4 -20.25 13.63 -7.67
N TRP A 5 -19.59 12.52 -7.35
CA TRP A 5 -18.56 11.90 -8.19
C TRP A 5 -19.11 11.04 -9.33
N ASN A 6 -20.44 11.03 -9.53
CA ASN A 6 -21.05 10.22 -10.58
C ASN A 6 -20.52 10.59 -11.97
N GLY A 7 -20.14 9.55 -12.73
CA GLY A 7 -19.60 9.71 -14.08
C GLY A 7 -18.17 10.24 -14.15
N PHE A 8 -17.45 10.41 -13.04
CA PHE A 8 -16.07 10.93 -13.00
C PHE A 8 -15.14 10.24 -14.00
N SER A 9 -15.18 8.91 -14.09
CA SER A 9 -14.35 8.13 -15.02
C SER A 9 -14.68 8.36 -16.52
N LYS A 10 -15.85 8.93 -16.83
CA LYS A 10 -16.29 9.22 -18.21
C LYS A 10 -15.99 10.65 -18.65
N LYS A 11 -15.58 11.50 -17.72
CA LYS A 11 -15.24 12.90 -17.96
C LYS A 11 -13.90 13.05 -18.66
N SER A 12 -13.73 14.12 -19.43
CA SER A 12 -12.44 14.54 -19.95
C SER A 12 -11.50 14.95 -18.84
N TYR A 13 -10.21 15.09 -19.13
CA TYR A 13 -9.19 15.55 -18.17
C TYR A 13 -9.61 16.90 -17.54
N HIS A 14 -9.98 17.89 -18.35
CA HIS A 14 -10.38 19.21 -17.87
C HIS A 14 -11.65 19.17 -17.00
N GLU A 15 -12.67 18.41 -17.40
CA GLU A 15 -13.88 18.24 -16.59
C GLU A 15 -13.61 17.56 -15.25
N ARG A 16 -12.60 16.68 -15.17
CA ARG A 16 -12.17 16.06 -13.90
C ARG A 16 -11.49 17.06 -12.98
N LEU A 17 -10.65 17.95 -13.53
CA LEU A 17 -10.03 19.04 -12.77
C LEU A 17 -11.07 20.00 -12.21
N GLU A 18 -12.03 20.44 -13.04
CA GLU A 18 -13.13 21.31 -12.61
C GLU A 18 -13.99 20.66 -11.51
N LEU A 19 -14.29 19.36 -11.64
CA LEU A 19 -15.03 18.65 -10.60
C LEU A 19 -14.23 18.56 -9.30
N LEU A 20 -12.93 18.29 -9.36
CA LEU A 20 -12.07 18.25 -8.19
C LEU A 20 -11.98 19.62 -7.51
N LYS A 21 -11.83 20.70 -8.29
CA LYS A 21 -11.85 22.08 -7.79
C LYS A 21 -13.16 22.42 -7.08
N ALA A 22 -14.27 22.00 -7.66
CA ALA A 22 -15.59 22.19 -7.07
C ALA A 22 -15.78 21.43 -5.74
N GLN A 23 -15.05 20.33 -5.50
CA GLN A 23 -15.05 19.60 -4.22
C GLN A 23 -14.36 20.38 -3.09
N ALA A 24 -13.56 21.40 -3.41
CA ALA A 24 -12.79 22.22 -2.45
C ALA A 24 -11.92 21.39 -1.49
N LEU A 25 -11.30 20.33 -2.00
CA LEU A 25 -10.42 19.43 -1.24
C LEU A 25 -8.97 19.91 -1.18
N LEU A 26 -8.60 20.85 -2.07
CA LEU A 26 -7.25 21.37 -2.21
C LEU A 26 -7.24 22.89 -1.97
N SER A 27 -6.15 23.39 -1.41
CA SER A 27 -5.85 24.82 -1.36
C SER A 27 -5.68 25.39 -2.78
N PRO A 28 -5.85 26.72 -2.98
CA PRO A 28 -5.64 27.35 -4.28
C PRO A 28 -4.26 27.06 -4.88
N GLU A 29 -3.21 27.05 -4.05
CA GLU A 29 -1.83 26.75 -4.46
C GLU A 29 -1.71 25.31 -5.01
N ARG A 30 -2.28 24.33 -4.31
CA ARG A 30 -2.25 22.92 -4.76
C ARG A 30 -3.13 22.68 -5.98
N GLN A 31 -4.24 23.40 -6.08
CA GLN A 31 -5.08 23.33 -7.26
C GLN A 31 -4.34 23.88 -8.49
N GLU A 32 -3.65 25.00 -8.36
CA GLU A 32 -2.82 25.59 -9.44
C GLU A 32 -1.66 24.66 -9.82
N SER A 33 -0.94 24.09 -8.85
CA SER A 33 0.12 23.10 -9.08
C SER A 33 -0.40 21.88 -9.88
N LEU A 34 -1.63 21.44 -9.61
CA LEU A 34 -2.27 20.34 -10.35
C LEU A 34 -2.64 20.75 -11.76
N GLU A 35 -3.22 21.96 -11.96
CA GLU A 35 -3.63 22.49 -13.27
C GLU A 35 -2.44 22.76 -14.20
N GLN A 36 -1.30 23.18 -13.64
CA GLN A 36 -0.02 23.40 -14.36
C GLN A 36 0.77 22.11 -14.60
N ASP A 37 0.28 20.96 -14.13
CA ASP A 37 0.99 19.68 -14.14
C ASP A 37 2.41 19.77 -13.56
N GLU A 38 2.55 20.50 -12.46
CA GLU A 38 3.83 20.68 -11.78
C GLU A 38 4.41 19.33 -11.35
N GLN A 39 5.66 19.09 -11.72
CA GLN A 39 6.39 17.86 -11.42
C GLN A 39 7.64 18.20 -10.59
N MET A 40 8.24 17.17 -9.99
CA MET A 40 9.53 17.31 -9.33
C MET A 40 10.58 17.84 -10.33
N SER A 41 11.23 18.94 -10.00
CA SER A 41 12.31 19.47 -10.84
C SER A 41 13.54 18.56 -10.80
N VAL A 42 14.31 18.54 -11.91
CA VAL A 42 15.57 17.78 -11.99
C VAL A 42 16.55 18.22 -10.89
N THR A 43 16.56 19.52 -10.54
CA THR A 43 17.40 20.05 -9.45
C THR A 43 17.06 19.43 -8.10
N VAL A 44 15.76 19.26 -7.79
CA VAL A 44 15.33 18.60 -6.55
C VAL A 44 15.64 17.10 -6.62
N ALA A 45 15.41 16.46 -7.75
CA ALA A 45 15.69 15.05 -7.94
C ALA A 45 17.19 14.72 -7.75
N ASP A 46 18.08 15.56 -8.26
CA ASP A 46 19.56 15.42 -8.12
C ASP A 46 20.04 15.60 -6.67
N GLN A 47 19.23 16.23 -5.79
CA GLN A 47 19.49 16.28 -4.35
C GLN A 47 18.95 15.06 -3.59
N LEU A 48 18.07 14.27 -4.21
CA LEU A 48 17.43 13.12 -3.58
C LEU A 48 18.11 11.80 -3.90
N SER A 49 18.77 11.71 -5.05
CA SER A 49 19.43 10.51 -5.52
C SER A 49 20.70 10.85 -6.30
N GLU A 50 21.61 9.87 -6.41
CA GLU A 50 22.86 10.01 -7.11
C GLU A 50 22.66 9.82 -8.63
N ASN A 51 23.52 10.47 -9.44
CA ASN A 51 23.61 10.27 -10.89
C ASN A 51 22.30 10.56 -11.65
N VAL A 52 21.51 11.52 -11.20
CA VAL A 52 20.23 11.86 -11.83
C VAL A 52 20.46 12.50 -13.20
N VAL A 53 19.76 11.99 -14.23
CA VAL A 53 19.74 12.54 -15.59
C VAL A 53 18.36 13.03 -16.03
N GLY A 54 17.34 12.87 -15.17
CA GLY A 54 15.95 13.27 -15.44
C GLY A 54 14.99 12.71 -14.43
N THR A 55 13.70 12.93 -14.64
CA THR A 55 12.61 12.38 -13.84
C THR A 55 11.77 11.42 -14.67
N PHE A 56 11.11 10.46 -14.01
CA PHE A 56 10.20 9.50 -14.64
C PHE A 56 8.78 9.69 -14.09
N SER A 57 7.80 9.89 -14.98
CA SER A 57 6.42 10.16 -14.60
C SER A 57 5.56 8.89 -14.71
N LEU A 58 4.66 8.71 -13.74
CA LEU A 58 3.57 7.73 -13.76
C LEU A 58 2.21 8.43 -13.74
N PRO A 59 1.15 7.79 -14.28
CA PRO A 59 -0.20 8.35 -14.20
C PRO A 59 -0.64 8.60 -12.76
N TYR A 60 -1.11 9.81 -12.46
CA TYR A 60 -1.70 10.22 -11.21
C TYR A 60 -3.22 10.22 -11.32
N SER A 61 -3.92 9.40 -10.57
CA SER A 61 -5.36 9.15 -10.66
C SER A 61 -6.03 9.30 -9.30
N LEU A 62 -7.38 9.30 -9.27
CA LEU A 62 -8.16 9.41 -8.05
C LEU A 62 -9.15 8.25 -7.92
N VAL A 63 -9.27 7.71 -6.73
CA VAL A 63 -10.34 6.80 -6.30
C VAL A 63 -11.22 7.55 -5.30
N PRO A 64 -12.36 8.10 -5.73
CA PRO A 64 -13.27 8.82 -4.85
C PRO A 64 -14.15 7.89 -4.03
N GLU A 65 -14.79 8.46 -3.01
CA GLU A 65 -15.86 7.81 -2.23
C GLU A 65 -15.41 6.58 -1.44
N VAL A 66 -14.16 6.55 -0.97
CA VAL A 66 -13.67 5.52 -0.06
C VAL A 66 -14.12 5.86 1.36
N LEU A 67 -14.95 5.00 1.98
CA LEU A 67 -15.49 5.20 3.31
C LEU A 67 -14.76 4.30 4.31
N VAL A 68 -13.98 4.87 5.23
CA VAL A 68 -13.24 4.16 6.28
C VAL A 68 -13.58 4.76 7.64
N ASN A 69 -14.02 3.96 8.61
CA ASN A 69 -14.38 4.39 9.95
C ASN A 69 -15.36 5.60 9.98
N GLY A 70 -16.28 5.64 9.01
CA GLY A 70 -17.27 6.73 8.89
C GLY A 70 -16.75 7.99 8.18
N GLN A 71 -15.46 8.07 7.87
CA GLN A 71 -14.88 9.17 7.10
C GLN A 71 -14.73 8.81 5.62
N GLU A 72 -15.12 9.73 4.75
CA GLU A 72 -15.02 9.57 3.29
C GLU A 72 -13.76 10.24 2.75
N TYR A 73 -12.98 9.48 1.96
CA TYR A 73 -11.74 9.92 1.35
C TYR A 73 -11.84 9.94 -0.18
N THR A 74 -11.11 10.86 -0.81
CA THR A 74 -10.71 10.82 -2.21
C THR A 74 -9.25 10.43 -2.27
N VAL A 75 -8.97 9.22 -2.73
CA VAL A 75 -7.66 8.58 -2.57
C VAL A 75 -6.82 8.76 -3.83
N PRO A 76 -5.60 9.35 -3.73
CA PRO A 76 -4.68 9.44 -4.85
C PRO A 76 -4.07 8.07 -5.18
N TYR A 77 -3.87 7.83 -6.46
CA TYR A 77 -3.29 6.61 -7.02
C TYR A 77 -2.22 6.93 -8.04
N VAL A 78 -1.04 6.37 -7.88
CA VAL A 78 0.05 6.41 -8.87
C VAL A 78 0.30 5.00 -9.36
N THR A 79 -0.06 4.71 -10.60
CA THR A 79 0.12 3.39 -11.21
C THR A 79 0.04 3.48 -12.73
N GLU A 80 0.80 2.64 -13.40
CA GLU A 80 0.77 2.47 -14.86
C GLU A 80 -0.19 1.36 -15.30
N GLU A 81 -0.59 0.47 -14.40
CA GLU A 81 -1.38 -0.72 -14.75
C GLU A 81 -2.84 -0.35 -15.06
N PRO A 82 -3.34 -0.73 -16.25
CA PRO A 82 -4.73 -0.52 -16.60
C PRO A 82 -5.69 -1.26 -15.65
N SER A 83 -6.87 -0.70 -15.44
CA SER A 83 -7.98 -1.25 -14.62
C SER A 83 -7.80 -1.18 -13.11
N VAL A 84 -6.62 -0.92 -12.57
CA VAL A 84 -6.37 -0.85 -11.12
C VAL A 84 -7.25 0.22 -10.47
N VAL A 85 -7.23 1.44 -10.99
CA VAL A 85 -8.06 2.57 -10.49
C VAL A 85 -9.55 2.29 -10.64
N ALA A 86 -9.96 1.71 -11.78
CA ALA A 86 -11.36 1.37 -12.04
C ALA A 86 -11.86 0.28 -11.08
N ALA A 87 -11.04 -0.74 -10.81
CA ALA A 87 -11.32 -1.82 -9.87
C ALA A 87 -11.51 -1.28 -8.44
N ALA A 88 -10.57 -0.48 -7.95
CA ALA A 88 -10.66 0.15 -6.64
C ALA A 88 -11.91 1.05 -6.52
N SER A 89 -12.18 1.89 -7.52
CA SER A 89 -13.36 2.76 -7.54
C SER A 89 -14.68 1.99 -7.53
N TYR A 90 -14.73 0.87 -8.26
CA TYR A 90 -15.90 -0.01 -8.28
C TYR A 90 -16.13 -0.69 -6.94
N ALA A 91 -15.09 -1.27 -6.36
CA ALA A 91 -15.14 -1.95 -5.06
C ALA A 91 -15.53 -0.97 -3.94
N SER A 92 -14.90 0.21 -3.89
CA SER A 92 -15.16 1.23 -2.88
C SER A 92 -16.63 1.68 -2.89
N LYS A 93 -17.24 1.82 -4.06
CA LYS A 93 -18.68 2.15 -4.17
C LYS A 93 -19.59 1.06 -3.60
N ILE A 94 -19.29 -0.21 -3.87
CA ILE A 94 -20.07 -1.34 -3.33
C ILE A 94 -19.93 -1.36 -1.80
N ILE A 95 -18.70 -1.29 -1.31
CA ILE A 95 -18.39 -1.37 0.11
C ILE A 95 -18.97 -0.15 0.86
N LYS A 96 -18.86 1.06 0.29
CA LYS A 96 -19.51 2.27 0.85
C LYS A 96 -21.02 2.09 1.01
N ARG A 97 -21.70 1.51 0.01
CA ARG A 97 -23.15 1.20 0.09
C ARG A 97 -23.49 0.19 1.17
N ALA A 98 -22.55 -0.65 1.52
CA ALA A 98 -22.66 -1.67 2.57
C ALA A 98 -22.28 -1.17 3.96
N GLY A 99 -21.86 0.09 4.10
CA GLY A 99 -21.48 0.70 5.39
C GLY A 99 -20.04 1.15 5.49
N GLY A 100 -19.20 0.84 4.48
CA GLY A 100 -17.78 1.19 4.44
C GLY A 100 -16.86 0.12 5.04
N PHE A 101 -15.63 0.54 5.29
CA PHE A 101 -14.62 -0.26 5.98
C PHE A 101 -14.57 0.09 7.47
N THR A 102 -14.29 -0.92 8.28
CA THR A 102 -13.80 -0.74 9.65
C THR A 102 -12.32 -1.10 9.66
N ALA A 103 -11.49 -0.19 10.15
CA ALA A 103 -10.05 -0.42 10.20
C ALA A 103 -9.48 -0.03 11.57
N GLN A 104 -8.50 -0.82 12.05
CA GLN A 104 -7.87 -0.66 13.35
C GLN A 104 -6.36 -0.79 13.23
N VAL A 105 -5.62 0.13 13.83
CA VAL A 105 -4.18 0.01 14.11
C VAL A 105 -4.06 -0.66 15.48
N HIS A 106 -3.35 -1.79 15.55
CA HIS A 106 -3.13 -2.51 16.81
C HIS A 106 -2.06 -1.80 17.63
N GLU A 107 -0.87 -1.72 17.07
CA GLU A 107 0.25 -0.98 17.63
C GLU A 107 0.98 -0.20 16.52
N ARG A 108 1.91 0.67 16.92
CA ARG A 108 2.73 1.42 16.00
C ARG A 108 4.15 1.53 16.52
N GLN A 109 4.88 0.44 16.35
CA GLN A 109 6.29 0.36 16.70
C GLN A 109 7.07 -0.25 15.53
N MET A 110 8.31 0.19 15.38
CA MET A 110 9.27 -0.42 14.49
C MET A 110 10.25 -1.26 15.29
N ILE A 111 10.76 -2.30 14.67
CA ILE A 111 11.70 -3.24 15.29
C ILE A 111 13.08 -2.99 14.67
N GLY A 112 14.09 -2.86 15.54
CA GLY A 112 15.50 -2.84 15.15
C GLY A 112 16.24 -3.98 15.80
N GLN A 113 17.35 -4.41 15.21
CA GLN A 113 18.14 -5.55 15.66
C GLN A 113 19.60 -5.14 15.83
N VAL A 114 20.23 -5.59 16.92
CA VAL A 114 21.69 -5.68 17.03
C VAL A 114 22.08 -7.15 17.07
N ALA A 115 22.81 -7.60 16.07
CA ALA A 115 23.30 -8.98 15.98
C ALA A 115 24.69 -9.07 16.63
N LEU A 116 24.80 -9.87 17.70
CA LEU A 116 26.04 -10.18 18.38
C LEU A 116 26.52 -11.59 18.02
N TYR A 117 27.81 -11.77 17.86
CA TYR A 117 28.43 -13.06 17.55
C TYR A 117 29.65 -13.29 18.44
N GLN A 118 30.20 -14.51 18.46
CA GLN A 118 31.29 -14.92 19.38
C GLN A 118 30.93 -14.71 20.85
N VAL A 119 29.68 -14.88 21.21
CA VAL A 119 29.19 -14.82 22.59
C VAL A 119 29.45 -16.17 23.23
N ALA A 120 30.36 -16.23 24.21
CA ALA A 120 30.80 -17.50 24.83
C ALA A 120 29.72 -18.17 25.70
N ASP A 121 28.88 -17.37 26.35
CA ASP A 121 27.77 -17.82 27.20
C ASP A 121 26.51 -16.98 26.85
N PRO A 122 25.72 -17.43 25.88
CA PRO A 122 24.50 -16.70 25.44
C PRO A 122 23.46 -16.56 26.55
N GLU A 123 23.27 -17.55 27.41
CA GLU A 123 22.29 -17.50 28.51
C GLU A 123 22.65 -16.42 29.52
N GLN A 124 23.93 -16.39 29.96
CA GLN A 124 24.41 -15.36 30.88
C GLN A 124 24.37 -13.96 30.25
N ALA A 125 24.74 -13.86 28.96
CA ALA A 125 24.68 -12.60 28.23
C ALA A 125 23.23 -12.06 28.12
N GLN A 126 22.29 -12.94 27.79
CA GLN A 126 20.85 -12.59 27.76
C GLN A 126 20.36 -12.10 29.12
N GLU A 127 20.70 -12.81 30.21
CA GLU A 127 20.32 -12.40 31.57
C GLU A 127 20.87 -11.01 31.91
N LYS A 128 22.15 -10.74 31.61
CA LYS A 128 22.79 -9.43 31.86
C LYS A 128 22.12 -8.31 31.04
N ILE A 129 21.81 -8.57 29.78
CA ILE A 129 21.14 -7.58 28.89
C ILE A 129 19.73 -7.28 29.39
N VAL A 130 18.95 -8.31 29.72
CA VAL A 130 17.57 -8.13 30.23
C VAL A 130 17.58 -7.39 31.57
N ASN A 131 18.52 -7.71 32.49
CA ASN A 131 18.66 -6.99 33.75
C ASN A 131 19.03 -5.52 33.59
N LYS A 132 19.59 -5.13 32.43
CA LYS A 132 19.94 -3.76 32.05
C LYS A 132 18.94 -3.09 31.12
N GLN A 133 17.80 -3.71 30.88
CA GLN A 133 16.81 -3.22 29.90
C GLN A 133 16.46 -1.74 30.08
N THR A 134 16.18 -1.30 31.30
CA THR A 134 15.82 0.10 31.57
C THR A 134 16.94 1.06 31.17
N GLU A 135 18.19 0.75 31.53
CA GLU A 135 19.38 1.56 31.21
C GLU A 135 19.62 1.61 29.68
N LEU A 136 19.43 0.47 29.00
CA LEU A 136 19.56 0.36 27.53
C LEU A 136 18.48 1.16 26.80
N LEU A 137 17.23 1.13 27.27
CA LEU A 137 16.14 1.92 26.72
C LEU A 137 16.38 3.44 26.90
N GLU A 138 16.90 3.83 28.07
CA GLU A 138 17.30 5.22 28.32
C GLU A 138 18.43 5.68 27.38
N LEU A 139 19.46 4.83 27.19
CA LEU A 139 20.58 5.10 26.29
C LEU A 139 20.09 5.27 24.84
N ALA A 140 19.23 4.36 24.36
CA ALA A 140 18.61 4.47 23.04
C ALA A 140 17.82 5.78 22.88
N ASN A 141 17.04 6.15 23.89
CA ASN A 141 16.25 7.37 23.89
C ASN A 141 17.13 8.64 23.94
N GLN A 142 18.25 8.61 24.64
CA GLN A 142 19.25 9.70 24.68
C GLN A 142 19.94 9.88 23.31
N ALA A 143 20.12 8.81 22.53
CA ALA A 143 20.70 8.88 21.19
C ALA A 143 19.78 9.62 20.18
N TYR A 144 18.46 9.63 20.42
CA TYR A 144 17.52 10.33 19.54
C TYR A 144 16.42 11.11 20.31
N PRO A 145 16.79 12.18 21.03
CA PRO A 145 15.91 12.86 21.99
C PRO A 145 14.73 13.57 21.33
N SER A 146 14.79 13.86 20.04
CA SER A 146 13.72 14.57 19.33
C SER A 146 12.45 13.74 19.21
N ILE A 147 12.53 12.40 19.14
CA ILE A 147 11.35 11.54 19.09
C ILE A 147 10.72 11.42 20.49
N VAL A 148 11.54 11.36 21.53
CA VAL A 148 11.06 11.31 22.91
C VAL A 148 10.24 12.54 23.25
N LYS A 149 10.71 13.73 22.85
CA LYS A 149 9.97 15.00 23.02
C LYS A 149 8.60 14.99 22.31
N ARG A 150 8.44 14.17 21.26
CA ARG A 150 7.18 14.01 20.53
C ARG A 150 6.31 12.87 21.07
N GLY A 151 6.69 12.24 22.19
CA GLY A 151 5.96 11.15 22.82
C GLY A 151 6.28 9.75 22.29
N GLY A 152 7.25 9.64 21.37
CA GLY A 152 7.77 8.38 20.85
C GLY A 152 8.98 7.85 21.62
N GLY A 153 9.86 7.10 20.93
CA GLY A 153 11.11 6.54 21.45
C GLY A 153 11.06 5.05 21.72
N ALA A 154 12.20 4.51 22.22
CA ALA A 154 12.36 3.12 22.61
C ALA A 154 11.39 2.75 23.74
N ARG A 155 10.72 1.60 23.62
CA ARG A 155 9.67 1.15 24.54
C ARG A 155 9.96 -0.19 25.19
N ASP A 156 10.56 -1.10 24.42
CA ASP A 156 10.84 -2.45 24.86
C ASP A 156 12.10 -3.00 24.20
N LEU A 157 12.65 -4.04 24.78
CA LEU A 157 13.82 -4.76 24.29
C LEU A 157 13.69 -6.23 24.70
N HIS A 158 13.95 -7.12 23.75
CA HIS A 158 14.09 -8.55 24.06
C HIS A 158 15.30 -9.14 23.35
N VAL A 159 15.70 -10.34 23.75
CA VAL A 159 16.89 -11.00 23.26
C VAL A 159 16.56 -12.43 22.85
N GLU A 160 17.01 -12.82 21.65
CA GLU A 160 16.84 -14.18 21.14
C GLU A 160 18.17 -14.75 20.67
N GLU A 161 18.38 -16.05 20.90
CA GLU A 161 19.47 -16.80 20.32
C GLU A 161 19.04 -17.40 18.98
N ILE A 162 19.76 -17.08 17.92
CA ILE A 162 19.53 -17.59 16.58
C ILE A 162 20.60 -18.61 16.23
N LYS A 163 20.23 -19.87 16.16
CA LYS A 163 21.13 -20.98 15.80
C LYS A 163 21.27 -21.12 14.30
N GLY A 164 22.49 -21.33 13.83
CA GLY A 164 22.81 -21.52 12.44
C GLY A 164 24.22 -22.07 12.23
N GLU A 165 24.79 -21.86 11.05
CA GLU A 165 26.21 -22.12 10.81
C GLU A 165 27.10 -21.23 11.69
N THR A 166 26.68 -20.00 11.90
CA THR A 166 27.17 -19.11 12.96
C THR A 166 25.99 -18.81 13.89
N ASP A 167 26.22 -18.98 15.19
CA ASP A 167 25.21 -18.64 16.19
C ASP A 167 25.27 -17.13 16.48
N PHE A 168 24.09 -16.52 16.61
CA PHE A 168 23.93 -15.11 16.95
C PHE A 168 23.10 -14.95 18.20
N LEU A 169 23.46 -13.98 19.03
CA LEU A 169 22.59 -13.43 20.07
C LEU A 169 22.04 -12.10 19.53
N VAL A 170 20.75 -12.04 19.27
CA VAL A 170 20.11 -10.87 18.65
C VAL A 170 19.31 -10.11 19.68
N VAL A 171 19.62 -8.83 19.80
CA VAL A 171 18.87 -7.89 20.64
C VAL A 171 17.90 -7.12 19.77
N TYR A 172 16.60 -7.24 20.05
CA TYR A 172 15.51 -6.56 19.36
C TYR A 172 15.10 -5.33 20.16
N LEU A 173 15.08 -4.18 19.52
CA LEU A 173 14.63 -2.91 20.08
C LEU A 173 13.30 -2.49 19.45
N HIS A 174 12.29 -2.24 20.29
CA HIS A 174 10.96 -1.80 19.86
C HIS A 174 10.84 -0.29 20.06
N VAL A 175 10.55 0.44 18.98
CA VAL A 175 10.57 1.92 18.98
C VAL A 175 9.25 2.47 18.44
N ASN A 176 8.57 3.29 19.22
CA ASN A 176 7.44 4.08 18.77
C ASN A 176 7.95 5.28 17.94
N THR A 177 7.69 5.25 16.63
CA THR A 177 8.19 6.23 15.66
C THR A 177 7.22 7.40 15.40
N GLN A 178 6.05 7.40 16.04
CA GLN A 178 5.01 8.42 15.85
C GLN A 178 4.61 8.56 14.37
N GLU A 179 4.72 9.74 13.78
CA GLU A 179 4.35 10.05 12.40
C GLU A 179 5.42 9.67 11.35
N ALA A 180 6.60 9.18 11.78
CA ALA A 180 7.69 8.77 10.91
C ALA A 180 7.71 7.25 10.69
N MET A 181 8.37 6.78 9.62
CA MET A 181 8.72 5.38 9.43
C MET A 181 9.83 4.95 10.40
N GLY A 182 10.86 5.78 10.57
CA GLY A 182 11.83 5.69 11.64
C GLY A 182 13.17 5.03 11.32
N ALA A 183 13.51 4.74 10.06
CA ALA A 183 14.72 4.01 9.68
C ALA A 183 16.01 4.62 10.28
N ASN A 184 16.28 5.89 9.99
CA ASN A 184 17.48 6.58 10.49
C ASN A 184 17.49 6.69 12.03
N MET A 185 16.31 6.88 12.62
CA MET A 185 16.13 6.94 14.07
C MET A 185 16.53 5.63 14.75
N LEU A 186 15.97 4.52 14.27
CA LEU A 186 16.30 3.19 14.80
C LEU A 186 17.80 2.89 14.65
N ASN A 187 18.35 3.12 13.45
CA ASN A 187 19.77 2.84 13.21
C ASN A 187 20.66 3.66 14.17
N THR A 188 20.34 4.93 14.42
CA THR A 188 21.07 5.76 15.41
C THR A 188 20.96 5.20 16.82
N MET A 189 19.77 4.75 17.25
CA MET A 189 19.57 4.15 18.56
C MET A 189 20.34 2.83 18.70
N LEU A 190 20.28 1.97 17.67
CA LEU A 190 20.98 0.67 17.68
C LEU A 190 22.50 0.84 17.69
N GLU A 191 23.06 1.79 16.93
CA GLU A 191 24.50 2.09 16.96
C GLU A 191 24.95 2.56 18.36
N ALA A 192 24.13 3.33 19.07
CA ALA A 192 24.44 3.75 20.43
C ALA A 192 24.44 2.59 21.44
N LEU A 193 23.64 1.54 21.19
CA LEU A 193 23.58 0.36 22.06
C LEU A 193 24.76 -0.60 21.87
N LYS A 194 25.37 -0.65 20.68
CA LYS A 194 26.39 -1.65 20.32
C LYS A 194 27.53 -1.76 21.34
N PRO A 195 28.21 -0.67 21.79
CA PRO A 195 29.33 -0.77 22.72
C PRO A 195 28.94 -1.39 24.06
N VAL A 196 27.77 -1.04 24.59
CA VAL A 196 27.28 -1.57 25.87
C VAL A 196 26.87 -3.04 25.74
N LEU A 197 26.26 -3.40 24.60
CA LEU A 197 25.90 -4.80 24.33
C LEU A 197 27.12 -5.70 24.16
N GLU A 198 28.19 -5.21 23.54
CA GLU A 198 29.48 -5.92 23.44
C GLU A 198 30.09 -6.16 24.86
N GLU A 199 30.06 -5.14 25.71
CA GLU A 199 30.53 -5.28 27.09
C GLU A 199 29.71 -6.31 27.89
N LEU A 200 28.38 -6.25 27.82
CA LEU A 200 27.49 -7.15 28.54
C LEU A 200 27.58 -8.59 28.05
N SER A 201 27.69 -8.80 26.76
CA SER A 201 27.72 -10.12 26.12
C SER A 201 29.11 -10.74 26.07
N GLN A 202 30.19 -9.95 26.25
CA GLN A 202 31.57 -10.34 25.96
C GLN A 202 31.76 -10.88 24.53
N GLY A 203 30.85 -10.50 23.60
CA GLY A 203 30.86 -10.81 22.18
C GLY A 203 31.22 -9.58 21.34
N GLN A 204 30.97 -9.69 20.05
CA GLN A 204 31.18 -8.61 19.09
C GLN A 204 29.86 -8.29 18.36
N SER A 205 29.61 -7.02 18.07
CA SER A 205 28.46 -6.62 17.26
C SER A 205 28.80 -6.69 15.77
N LEU A 206 27.99 -7.43 15.01
CA LEU A 206 28.11 -7.51 13.56
C LEU A 206 27.46 -6.29 12.90
N MET A 207 26.23 -5.98 13.27
CA MET A 207 25.46 -4.87 12.72
C MET A 207 24.35 -4.41 13.68
N GLY A 208 23.90 -3.17 13.50
CA GLY A 208 22.68 -2.62 14.10
C GLY A 208 21.81 -2.03 13.00
N ILE A 209 20.63 -2.62 12.73
CA ILE A 209 19.77 -2.24 11.59
C ILE A 209 18.29 -2.45 11.92
N LEU A 210 17.40 -1.59 11.35
CA LEU A 210 15.97 -1.82 11.43
C LEU A 210 15.56 -3.10 10.69
N SER A 211 14.42 -3.67 11.09
CA SER A 211 13.73 -4.72 10.34
C SER A 211 12.52 -4.15 9.61
N ASN A 212 12.36 -4.51 8.33
CA ASN A 212 11.14 -4.23 7.57
C ASN A 212 9.99 -5.20 7.92
N TYR A 213 10.28 -6.27 8.66
CA TYR A 213 9.25 -7.17 9.18
C TYR A 213 8.62 -6.56 10.44
N ALA A 214 7.83 -5.50 10.24
CA ALA A 214 7.29 -4.65 11.29
C ALA A 214 6.03 -5.26 11.92
N THR A 215 6.16 -6.38 12.61
CA THR A 215 5.05 -7.11 13.26
C THR A 215 4.36 -6.31 14.37
N ASP A 216 4.98 -5.25 14.87
CA ASP A 216 4.43 -4.34 15.86
C ASP A 216 3.78 -3.09 15.23
N SER A 217 3.57 -3.11 13.92
CA SER A 217 2.84 -2.08 13.18
C SER A 217 1.68 -2.69 12.38
N LEU A 218 0.98 -3.67 12.98
CA LEU A 218 -0.13 -4.35 12.32
C LEU A 218 -1.36 -3.46 12.22
N VAL A 219 -2.01 -3.54 11.06
CA VAL A 219 -3.29 -2.89 10.78
C VAL A 219 -4.25 -3.93 10.22
N THR A 220 -5.46 -3.97 10.78
CA THR A 220 -6.56 -4.78 10.27
C THR A 220 -7.60 -3.90 9.63
N ALA A 221 -8.04 -4.25 8.43
CA ALA A 221 -9.23 -3.70 7.78
C ALA A 221 -10.25 -4.79 7.50
N SER A 222 -11.53 -4.47 7.67
CA SER A 222 -12.63 -5.38 7.38
C SER A 222 -13.79 -4.66 6.71
N CYS A 223 -14.63 -5.42 6.00
CA CYS A 223 -15.89 -4.95 5.47
C CYS A 223 -16.93 -6.08 5.42
N ARG A 224 -18.20 -5.70 5.41
CA ARG A 224 -19.34 -6.61 5.32
C ARG A 224 -20.20 -6.18 4.13
N ILE A 225 -20.46 -7.09 3.21
CA ILE A 225 -21.16 -6.80 1.95
C ILE A 225 -22.37 -7.73 1.85
N ALA A 226 -23.57 -7.18 1.98
CA ALA A 226 -24.80 -7.97 1.80
C ALA A 226 -24.84 -8.59 0.39
N PHE A 227 -25.24 -9.84 0.28
CA PHE A 227 -25.27 -10.60 -0.99
C PHE A 227 -25.99 -9.85 -2.09
N ARG A 228 -27.08 -9.13 -1.78
CA ARG A 228 -27.85 -8.31 -2.73
C ARG A 228 -27.03 -7.18 -3.40
N TYR A 229 -25.86 -6.81 -2.87
CA TYR A 229 -24.99 -5.80 -3.47
C TYR A 229 -23.97 -6.39 -4.45
N LEU A 230 -23.81 -7.73 -4.48
CA LEU A 230 -22.85 -8.42 -5.33
C LEU A 230 -23.35 -8.60 -6.76
N SER A 231 -24.67 -8.62 -6.99
CA SER A 231 -25.29 -8.72 -8.32
C SER A 231 -26.54 -7.85 -8.43
N ARG A 232 -26.87 -7.46 -9.66
CA ARG A 232 -28.16 -6.84 -9.97
C ARG A 232 -29.30 -7.88 -10.03
N GLN A 233 -28.97 -9.15 -10.28
CA GLN A 233 -29.90 -10.27 -10.29
C GLN A 233 -29.94 -10.85 -8.87
N LYS A 234 -31.15 -10.92 -8.28
CA LYS A 234 -31.37 -11.17 -6.86
C LYS A 234 -30.76 -12.52 -6.38
N ASP A 235 -30.82 -13.53 -7.25
CA ASP A 235 -30.40 -14.90 -6.88
C ASP A 235 -28.89 -15.17 -7.12
N GLN A 236 -28.22 -14.34 -7.89
CA GLN A 236 -26.79 -14.50 -8.19
C GLN A 236 -25.86 -13.94 -7.10
N GLY A 237 -26.36 -13.07 -6.23
CA GLY A 237 -25.52 -12.44 -5.22
C GLY A 237 -24.90 -13.44 -4.25
N ARG A 238 -25.69 -14.42 -3.80
CA ARG A 238 -25.23 -15.51 -2.93
C ARG A 238 -24.19 -16.41 -3.62
N GLU A 239 -24.47 -16.83 -4.85
CA GLU A 239 -23.55 -17.66 -5.63
C GLU A 239 -22.19 -16.97 -5.85
N ILE A 240 -22.20 -15.65 -6.12
CA ILE A 240 -20.97 -14.87 -6.25
C ILE A 240 -20.23 -14.79 -4.90
N ALA A 241 -20.93 -14.62 -3.78
CA ALA A 241 -20.32 -14.62 -2.45
C ALA A 241 -19.65 -15.95 -2.13
N GLU A 242 -20.33 -17.07 -2.40
CA GLU A 242 -19.80 -18.43 -2.22
C GLU A 242 -18.52 -18.65 -3.05
N LYS A 243 -18.53 -18.24 -4.32
CA LYS A 243 -17.38 -18.34 -5.21
C LYS A 243 -16.19 -17.43 -4.75
N ILE A 244 -16.46 -16.22 -4.24
CA ILE A 244 -15.41 -15.37 -3.67
C ILE A 244 -14.78 -16.02 -2.44
N ALA A 245 -15.60 -16.60 -1.55
CA ALA A 245 -15.10 -17.29 -0.36
C ALA A 245 -14.23 -18.50 -0.75
N MET A 246 -14.66 -19.32 -1.73
CA MET A 246 -13.87 -20.42 -2.26
C MET A 246 -12.56 -19.95 -2.90
N ALA A 247 -12.59 -18.87 -3.68
CA ALA A 247 -11.39 -18.31 -4.30
C ALA A 247 -10.39 -17.76 -3.25
N SER A 248 -10.90 -17.24 -2.14
CA SER A 248 -10.08 -16.85 -0.98
C SER A 248 -9.45 -18.08 -0.32
N GLN A 249 -10.21 -19.15 -0.07
CA GLN A 249 -9.69 -20.40 0.49
C GLN A 249 -8.61 -21.00 -0.43
N PHE A 250 -8.78 -20.93 -1.74
CA PHE A 250 -7.77 -21.37 -2.69
C PHE A 250 -6.45 -20.58 -2.55
N ALA A 251 -6.52 -19.26 -2.35
CA ALA A 251 -5.32 -18.44 -2.09
C ALA A 251 -4.65 -18.75 -0.74
N GLN A 252 -5.40 -19.25 0.25
CA GLN A 252 -4.81 -19.74 1.50
C GLN A 252 -4.17 -21.11 1.32
N ALA A 253 -4.67 -21.93 0.39
CA ALA A 253 -4.24 -23.31 0.21
C ALA A 253 -3.07 -23.47 -0.77
N ASP A 254 -2.89 -22.59 -1.74
CA ASP A 254 -1.90 -22.73 -2.83
C ASP A 254 -0.98 -21.50 -2.94
N PRO A 255 0.35 -21.66 -2.76
CA PRO A 255 1.31 -20.57 -2.86
C PRO A 255 1.35 -19.87 -4.23
N TYR A 256 1.11 -20.59 -5.33
CA TYR A 256 1.06 -19.98 -6.66
C TYR A 256 -0.14 -19.04 -6.78
N ARG A 257 -1.30 -19.48 -6.28
CA ARG A 257 -2.47 -18.61 -6.23
C ARG A 257 -2.27 -17.44 -5.25
N ALA A 258 -1.67 -17.68 -4.10
CA ALA A 258 -1.36 -16.67 -3.09
C ALA A 258 -0.48 -15.56 -3.66
N ALA A 259 0.56 -15.86 -4.43
CA ALA A 259 1.44 -14.88 -5.04
C ALA A 259 0.66 -13.90 -5.94
N THR A 260 -0.21 -14.42 -6.81
CA THR A 260 -1.04 -13.58 -7.69
C THR A 260 -2.13 -12.83 -6.91
N HIS A 261 -2.68 -13.45 -5.87
CA HIS A 261 -3.67 -12.83 -4.98
C HIS A 261 -3.08 -11.62 -4.24
N ASN A 262 -1.89 -11.77 -3.68
CA ASN A 262 -1.20 -10.71 -2.95
C ASN A 262 -0.71 -9.60 -3.90
N LYS A 263 -0.17 -9.95 -5.09
CA LYS A 263 0.15 -8.95 -6.12
C LYS A 263 -1.07 -8.07 -6.44
N GLY A 264 -2.25 -8.68 -6.56
CA GLY A 264 -3.50 -7.95 -6.77
C GLY A 264 -3.86 -6.98 -5.63
N ILE A 265 -3.56 -7.34 -4.38
CA ILE A 265 -3.69 -6.46 -3.22
C ILE A 265 -2.72 -5.27 -3.34
N PHE A 266 -1.46 -5.56 -3.68
CA PHE A 266 -0.41 -4.55 -3.79
C PHE A 266 -0.61 -3.58 -4.96
N ASN A 267 -1.34 -3.93 -6.00
CA ASN A 267 -1.77 -2.96 -7.03
C ASN A 267 -2.45 -1.71 -6.41
N GLY A 268 -3.21 -1.89 -5.35
CA GLY A 268 -3.84 -0.76 -4.63
C GLY A 268 -2.95 -0.14 -3.57
N ILE A 269 -2.25 -0.96 -2.80
CA ILE A 269 -1.38 -0.50 -1.70
C ILE A 269 -0.25 0.36 -2.26
N ASP A 270 0.51 -0.15 -3.24
CA ASP A 270 1.65 0.56 -3.82
C ASP A 270 1.25 1.84 -4.52
N ALA A 271 0.09 1.85 -5.17
CA ALA A 271 -0.42 3.06 -5.82
C ALA A 271 -0.58 4.23 -4.84
N ILE A 272 -0.98 3.95 -3.59
CA ILE A 272 -1.10 4.97 -2.54
C ILE A 272 0.26 5.26 -1.90
N LEU A 273 1.08 4.24 -1.65
CA LEU A 273 2.41 4.40 -1.07
C LEU A 273 3.27 5.33 -1.92
N ILE A 274 3.27 5.12 -3.25
CA ILE A 274 3.98 5.99 -4.20
C ILE A 274 3.36 7.40 -4.19
N ALA A 275 2.03 7.52 -4.24
CA ALA A 275 1.33 8.80 -4.22
C ALA A 275 1.61 9.62 -2.95
N THR A 276 1.85 8.95 -1.82
CA THR A 276 2.10 9.58 -0.51
C THR A 276 3.58 9.64 -0.12
N GLY A 277 4.49 9.23 -1.03
CA GLY A 277 5.94 9.30 -0.82
C GLY A 277 6.47 8.32 0.23
N ASN A 278 5.77 7.21 0.44
CA ASN A 278 6.17 6.15 1.35
C ASN A 278 7.05 5.09 0.66
N ASP A 279 7.82 4.36 1.43
CA ASP A 279 8.70 3.28 0.94
C ASP A 279 7.87 2.01 0.65
N TRP A 280 7.41 1.87 -0.59
CA TRP A 280 6.63 0.73 -1.04
C TRP A 280 7.42 -0.60 -0.96
N ARG A 281 8.75 -0.57 -1.16
CA ARG A 281 9.60 -1.78 -1.09
C ARG A 281 9.69 -2.32 0.34
N ALA A 282 9.80 -1.43 1.33
CA ALA A 282 9.79 -1.81 2.74
C ALA A 282 8.46 -2.44 3.15
N ILE A 283 7.34 -1.87 2.67
CA ILE A 283 5.99 -2.39 2.96
C ILE A 283 5.78 -3.75 2.28
N GLU A 284 6.14 -3.91 1.00
CA GLU A 284 6.07 -5.21 0.32
C GLU A 284 6.90 -6.27 1.04
N ALA A 285 8.17 -5.97 1.37
CA ALA A 285 9.05 -6.91 2.07
C ALA A 285 8.44 -7.39 3.40
N GLY A 286 7.94 -6.48 4.21
CA GLY A 286 7.28 -6.80 5.48
C GLY A 286 6.01 -7.62 5.30
N ALA A 287 5.18 -7.28 4.34
CA ALA A 287 3.92 -7.97 4.09
C ALA A 287 4.13 -9.36 3.48
N HIS A 288 5.09 -9.56 2.58
CA HIS A 288 5.41 -10.88 2.04
C HIS A 288 6.04 -11.79 3.11
N ALA A 289 6.89 -11.26 3.99
CA ALA A 289 7.36 -11.98 5.17
C ALA A 289 6.18 -12.38 6.07
N PHE A 290 5.22 -11.46 6.31
CA PHE A 290 4.02 -11.72 7.09
C PHE A 290 3.10 -12.76 6.44
N ALA A 291 3.02 -12.80 5.11
CA ALA A 291 2.29 -13.84 4.38
C ALA A 291 2.87 -15.26 4.59
N SER A 292 4.12 -15.35 5.05
CA SER A 292 4.84 -16.61 5.34
C SER A 292 5.00 -16.92 6.83
N ARG A 293 4.37 -16.14 7.73
CA ARG A 293 4.55 -16.23 9.20
C ARG A 293 4.25 -17.61 9.78
N ASP A 294 3.37 -18.37 9.14
CA ASP A 294 2.96 -19.71 9.56
C ASP A 294 3.77 -20.82 8.84
N GLY A 295 4.95 -20.49 8.30
CA GLY A 295 5.86 -21.42 7.62
C GLY A 295 5.49 -21.71 6.15
N ARG A 296 4.41 -21.13 5.62
CA ARG A 296 3.98 -21.26 4.24
C ARG A 296 3.42 -19.93 3.72
N TYR A 297 3.76 -19.57 2.48
CA TYR A 297 3.25 -18.38 1.84
C TYR A 297 1.75 -18.50 1.54
N GLN A 298 0.94 -17.57 2.02
CA GLN A 298 -0.53 -17.56 1.96
C GLN A 298 -1.07 -16.20 1.49
N GLY A 299 -2.36 -16.17 1.13
CA GLY A 299 -3.09 -14.93 0.86
C GLY A 299 -3.15 -14.02 2.10
N LEU A 300 -2.94 -12.72 1.92
CA LEU A 300 -2.98 -11.71 2.99
C LEU A 300 -4.40 -11.33 3.41
N SER A 301 -5.41 -11.64 2.59
CA SER A 301 -6.82 -11.37 2.89
C SER A 301 -7.61 -12.68 3.04
N SER A 302 -8.70 -12.62 3.79
CA SER A 302 -9.67 -13.69 3.91
C SER A 302 -11.09 -13.19 3.60
N TRP A 303 -11.87 -14.03 2.89
CA TRP A 303 -13.29 -13.80 2.63
C TRP A 303 -14.09 -14.99 3.09
N ARG A 304 -15.14 -14.74 3.86
CA ARG A 304 -16.02 -15.77 4.41
C ARG A 304 -17.48 -15.37 4.33
N LEU A 305 -18.37 -16.35 4.36
CA LEU A 305 -19.81 -16.12 4.41
C LEU A 305 -20.27 -15.97 5.85
N ASP A 306 -21.12 -15.01 6.08
CA ASP A 306 -22.00 -14.94 7.25
C ASP A 306 -23.41 -15.23 6.76
N LEU A 307 -23.87 -16.46 7.01
CA LEU A 307 -25.17 -16.94 6.51
C LEU A 307 -26.35 -16.42 7.33
N GLU A 308 -26.10 -16.01 8.57
CA GLU A 308 -27.16 -15.45 9.44
C GLU A 308 -27.57 -14.06 8.98
N THR A 309 -26.58 -13.24 8.58
CA THR A 309 -26.81 -11.89 8.09
C THR A 309 -26.89 -11.79 6.57
N GLU A 310 -26.67 -12.88 5.85
CA GLU A 310 -26.56 -12.94 4.38
C GLU A 310 -25.49 -11.97 3.83
N GLU A 311 -24.31 -11.99 4.43
CA GLU A 311 -23.19 -11.09 4.07
C GLU A 311 -21.92 -11.85 3.73
N LEU A 312 -21.17 -11.30 2.78
CA LEU A 312 -19.78 -11.61 2.54
C LEU A 312 -18.90 -10.73 3.43
N VAL A 313 -18.10 -11.36 4.29
CA VAL A 313 -17.21 -10.67 5.22
C VAL A 313 -15.78 -10.80 4.72
N GLY A 314 -15.14 -9.66 4.48
CA GLY A 314 -13.74 -9.56 4.08
C GLY A 314 -12.88 -8.99 5.20
N GLU A 315 -11.68 -9.53 5.38
CA GLU A 315 -10.71 -9.08 6.37
C GLU A 315 -9.29 -9.21 5.85
N MET A 316 -8.44 -8.28 6.22
CA MET A 316 -7.02 -8.29 5.92
C MET A 316 -6.23 -7.65 7.06
N THR A 317 -5.15 -8.33 7.49
CA THR A 317 -4.19 -7.82 8.48
C THR A 317 -2.80 -7.90 7.90
N LEU A 318 -2.05 -6.79 7.96
CA LEU A 318 -0.64 -6.77 7.54
C LEU A 318 0.14 -5.64 8.23
N PRO A 319 1.48 -5.72 8.25
CA PRO A 319 2.33 -4.62 8.70
C PRO A 319 2.18 -3.41 7.77
N MET A 320 1.95 -2.21 8.37
CA MET A 320 1.78 -0.98 7.60
C MET A 320 2.49 0.21 8.29
N PRO A 321 3.82 0.18 8.43
CA PRO A 321 4.59 1.24 9.10
C PRO A 321 4.82 2.45 8.18
N VAL A 322 3.73 3.06 7.70
CA VAL A 322 3.81 4.25 6.83
C VAL A 322 4.10 5.53 7.61
N ALA A 323 4.56 6.54 6.90
CA ALA A 323 4.88 7.87 7.44
C ALA A 323 3.99 8.95 6.80
N THR A 324 3.76 10.02 7.56
CA THR A 324 3.19 11.28 7.07
C THR A 324 4.15 12.46 7.25
N LYS A 325 5.27 12.23 7.93
CA LYS A 325 6.32 13.23 8.19
C LYS A 325 7.71 12.59 8.10
N GLY A 326 8.66 13.37 7.62
CA GLY A 326 10.07 12.97 7.51
C GLY A 326 10.45 12.41 6.15
N GLY A 327 11.72 12.07 5.98
CA GLY A 327 12.25 11.64 4.69
C GLY A 327 12.10 12.70 3.60
N SER A 328 11.74 12.25 2.39
CA SER A 328 11.50 13.11 1.23
C SER A 328 10.03 13.56 1.08
N ILE A 329 9.17 13.25 2.06
CA ILE A 329 7.76 13.67 2.05
C ILE A 329 7.70 15.20 2.01
N GLY A 330 7.03 15.77 0.99
CA GLY A 330 6.91 17.21 0.78
C GLY A 330 7.88 17.80 -0.25
N LEU A 331 8.93 17.08 -0.67
CA LEU A 331 9.82 17.52 -1.74
C LEU A 331 9.23 17.31 -3.14
N ASN A 332 8.38 16.33 -3.29
CA ASN A 332 7.63 16.11 -4.52
C ASN A 332 6.27 16.85 -4.44
N PRO A 333 5.94 17.78 -5.36
CA PRO A 333 4.68 18.53 -5.34
C PRO A 333 3.46 17.62 -5.34
N ARG A 334 3.49 16.48 -6.05
CA ARG A 334 2.39 15.50 -6.09
C ARG A 334 2.19 14.77 -4.78
N VAL A 335 3.26 14.50 -4.04
CA VAL A 335 3.18 13.90 -2.69
C VAL A 335 2.51 14.88 -1.73
N ALA A 336 2.95 16.15 -1.72
CA ALA A 336 2.34 17.17 -0.88
C ALA A 336 0.85 17.38 -1.20
N LEU A 337 0.49 17.40 -2.50
CA LEU A 337 -0.90 17.45 -2.97
C LEU A 337 -1.70 16.22 -2.50
N SER A 338 -1.11 15.02 -2.53
CA SER A 338 -1.76 13.79 -2.07
C SER A 338 -2.11 13.82 -0.59
N HIS A 339 -1.21 14.31 0.26
CA HIS A 339 -1.49 14.46 1.69
C HIS A 339 -2.61 15.46 1.95
N GLU A 340 -2.61 16.59 1.25
CA GLU A 340 -3.68 17.60 1.39
C GLU A 340 -5.03 17.06 0.89
N LEU A 341 -5.06 16.37 -0.25
CA LEU A 341 -6.25 15.73 -0.82
C LEU A 341 -6.89 14.73 0.15
N LEU A 342 -6.04 14.02 0.93
CA LEU A 342 -6.47 13.09 1.98
C LEU A 342 -6.89 13.79 3.29
N GLY A 343 -6.79 15.13 3.36
CA GLY A 343 -7.08 15.90 4.56
C GLY A 343 -5.95 15.88 5.59
N ASN A 344 -4.71 15.67 5.16
CA ASN A 344 -3.51 15.57 6.01
C ASN A 344 -3.67 14.53 7.14
N PRO A 345 -3.92 13.25 6.81
CA PRO A 345 -4.17 12.22 7.79
C PRO A 345 -2.95 12.00 8.71
N SER A 346 -3.18 11.53 9.91
CA SER A 346 -2.12 10.95 10.73
C SER A 346 -1.58 9.66 10.09
N ALA A 347 -0.40 9.22 10.50
CA ALA A 347 0.17 7.97 10.00
C ALA A 347 -0.73 6.75 10.30
N LYS A 348 -1.49 6.77 11.40
CA LYS A 348 -2.47 5.73 11.73
C LYS A 348 -3.65 5.74 10.75
N GLU A 349 -4.23 6.91 10.48
CA GLU A 349 -5.34 7.04 9.52
C GLU A 349 -4.90 6.67 8.10
N LEU A 350 -3.70 7.09 7.68
CA LEU A 350 -3.14 6.70 6.39
C LEU A 350 -2.95 5.18 6.29
N ALA A 351 -2.42 4.54 7.32
CA ALA A 351 -2.25 3.09 7.37
C ALA A 351 -3.59 2.34 7.28
N GLN A 352 -4.61 2.80 8.01
CA GLN A 352 -5.97 2.25 7.94
C GLN A 352 -6.59 2.38 6.54
N LEU A 353 -6.40 3.53 5.91
CA LEU A 353 -6.88 3.78 4.56
C LEU A 353 -6.21 2.87 3.53
N ILE A 354 -4.87 2.72 3.59
CA ILE A 354 -4.10 1.89 2.66
C ILE A 354 -4.52 0.43 2.76
N VAL A 355 -4.65 -0.12 3.98
CA VAL A 355 -5.08 -1.51 4.17
C VAL A 355 -6.52 -1.72 3.69
N SER A 356 -7.42 -0.75 3.93
CA SER A 356 -8.79 -0.80 3.41
C SER A 356 -8.84 -0.83 1.89
N ILE A 357 -7.99 -0.04 1.23
CA ILE A 357 -7.88 -0.03 -0.23
C ILE A 357 -7.28 -1.34 -0.77
N GLY A 358 -6.29 -1.92 -0.10
CA GLY A 358 -5.79 -3.24 -0.46
C GLY A 358 -6.90 -4.30 -0.45
N LEU A 359 -7.78 -4.26 0.56
CA LEU A 359 -8.94 -5.15 0.65
C LEU A 359 -9.97 -4.86 -0.46
N ALA A 360 -10.21 -3.57 -0.80
CA ALA A 360 -11.07 -3.19 -1.93
C ALA A 360 -10.54 -3.73 -3.26
N GLN A 361 -9.24 -3.57 -3.49
CA GLN A 361 -8.57 -4.04 -4.71
C GLN A 361 -8.68 -5.55 -4.85
N ASN A 362 -8.49 -6.27 -3.76
CA ASN A 362 -8.64 -7.72 -3.70
C ASN A 362 -10.09 -8.16 -3.98
N PHE A 363 -11.08 -7.53 -3.35
CA PHE A 363 -12.50 -7.80 -3.60
C PHE A 363 -12.86 -7.65 -5.07
N ALA A 364 -12.43 -6.54 -5.70
CA ALA A 364 -12.70 -6.29 -7.11
C ALA A 364 -12.14 -7.39 -8.02
N ALA A 365 -10.89 -7.81 -7.76
CA ALA A 365 -10.21 -8.87 -8.50
C ALA A 365 -10.93 -10.22 -8.34
N LEU A 366 -11.21 -10.63 -7.10
CA LEU A 366 -11.91 -11.89 -6.82
C LEU A 366 -13.29 -11.92 -7.47
N LYS A 367 -14.06 -10.83 -7.31
CA LYS A 367 -15.39 -10.74 -7.91
C LYS A 367 -15.35 -10.83 -9.43
N ALA A 368 -14.39 -10.17 -10.08
CA ALA A 368 -14.20 -10.25 -11.53
C ALA A 368 -13.84 -11.66 -11.98
N LEU A 369 -12.93 -12.35 -11.27
CA LEU A 369 -12.49 -13.71 -11.58
C LEU A 369 -13.64 -14.72 -11.54
N VAL A 370 -14.54 -14.61 -10.54
CA VAL A 370 -15.59 -15.61 -10.31
C VAL A 370 -16.91 -15.27 -11.03
N SER A 371 -17.03 -14.12 -11.69
CA SER A 371 -18.26 -13.69 -12.37
C SER A 371 -18.07 -13.57 -13.88
N THR A 372 -17.63 -12.41 -14.36
CA THR A 372 -17.52 -12.10 -15.81
C THR A 372 -16.18 -12.45 -16.43
N GLY A 373 -15.19 -12.80 -15.59
CA GLY A 373 -13.79 -12.96 -15.98
C GLY A 373 -13.07 -11.61 -16.15
N ILE A 374 -11.77 -11.59 -15.86
CA ILE A 374 -10.93 -10.38 -15.93
C ILE A 374 -10.75 -9.90 -17.37
N GLN A 375 -10.78 -10.80 -18.34
CA GLN A 375 -10.42 -10.50 -19.73
C GLN A 375 -11.30 -9.42 -20.38
N GLN A 376 -12.60 -9.38 -20.15
CA GLN A 376 -13.48 -8.38 -20.79
C GLN A 376 -13.17 -6.94 -20.37
N GLY A 377 -12.79 -6.71 -19.12
CA GLY A 377 -12.40 -5.37 -18.64
C GLY A 377 -11.03 -4.93 -19.17
N HIS A 378 -10.08 -5.84 -19.21
CA HIS A 378 -8.72 -5.60 -19.72
C HIS A 378 -8.67 -5.38 -21.23
N MET A 379 -9.50 -6.07 -22.02
CA MET A 379 -9.51 -5.97 -23.49
C MET A 379 -9.71 -4.52 -23.98
N LYS A 380 -10.64 -3.79 -23.38
CA LYS A 380 -10.91 -2.39 -23.80
C LYS A 380 -9.75 -1.44 -23.50
N LEU A 381 -9.08 -1.63 -22.37
CA LEU A 381 -7.94 -0.81 -21.96
C LEU A 381 -6.68 -1.19 -22.75
N GLN A 382 -6.47 -2.48 -23.01
CA GLN A 382 -5.41 -2.97 -23.87
C GLN A 382 -5.57 -2.43 -25.31
N ALA A 383 -6.79 -2.43 -25.85
CA ALA A 383 -7.09 -1.82 -27.16
C ALA A 383 -6.74 -0.33 -27.19
N LYS A 384 -7.00 0.41 -26.10
CA LYS A 384 -6.65 1.83 -26.00
C LYS A 384 -5.13 2.05 -25.98
N SER A 385 -4.40 1.24 -25.23
CA SER A 385 -2.92 1.28 -25.20
C SER A 385 -2.33 0.95 -26.57
N LEU A 386 -2.88 -0.05 -27.26
CA LEU A 386 -2.47 -0.41 -28.63
C LEU A 386 -2.73 0.70 -29.64
N ALA A 387 -3.89 1.40 -29.52
CA ALA A 387 -4.20 2.54 -30.37
C ALA A 387 -3.18 3.67 -30.20
N LEU A 388 -2.80 3.99 -28.97
CA LEU A 388 -1.79 5.01 -28.69
C LEU A 388 -0.39 4.58 -29.18
N LEU A 389 -0.03 3.32 -28.97
CA LEU A 389 1.25 2.77 -29.48
C LEU A 389 1.32 2.74 -31.00
N ALA A 390 0.19 2.56 -31.67
CA ALA A 390 0.07 2.66 -33.13
C ALA A 390 0.20 4.10 -33.66
N GLY A 391 0.21 5.11 -32.77
CA GLY A 391 0.33 6.52 -33.14
C GLY A 391 -1.01 7.19 -33.49
N ALA A 392 -2.13 6.70 -32.90
CA ALA A 392 -3.43 7.31 -33.07
C ALA A 392 -3.51 8.66 -32.34
N SER A 393 -4.05 9.69 -33.01
CA SER A 393 -4.41 10.96 -32.42
C SER A 393 -5.61 10.80 -31.47
N GLU A 394 -5.87 11.80 -30.62
CA GLU A 394 -6.97 11.76 -29.65
C GLU A 394 -8.33 11.42 -30.29
N SER A 395 -8.61 11.96 -31.47
CA SER A 395 -9.84 11.70 -32.22
C SER A 395 -9.90 10.31 -32.86
N GLU A 396 -8.76 9.68 -33.13
CA GLU A 396 -8.67 8.36 -33.77
C GLU A 396 -8.70 7.20 -32.76
N VAL A 397 -8.40 7.46 -31.49
CA VAL A 397 -8.36 6.41 -30.45
C VAL A 397 -9.69 5.70 -30.30
N ALA A 398 -10.81 6.43 -30.22
CA ALA A 398 -12.11 5.82 -29.99
C ALA A 398 -12.57 4.88 -31.13
N PRO A 399 -12.56 5.30 -32.39
CA PRO A 399 -12.94 4.42 -33.51
C PRO A 399 -11.97 3.23 -33.68
N LEU A 400 -10.68 3.42 -33.45
CA LEU A 400 -9.71 2.33 -33.52
C LEU A 400 -9.93 1.27 -32.43
N VAL A 401 -10.20 1.71 -31.20
CA VAL A 401 -10.53 0.82 -30.07
C VAL A 401 -11.79 0.01 -30.35
N GLU A 402 -12.86 0.65 -30.87
CA GLU A 402 -14.11 -0.06 -31.21
C GLU A 402 -13.86 -1.16 -32.24
N ARG A 403 -13.03 -0.90 -33.25
CA ARG A 403 -12.69 -1.88 -34.26
C ARG A 403 -11.87 -3.04 -33.73
N LEU A 404 -10.83 -2.76 -32.90
CA LEU A 404 -10.03 -3.79 -32.26
C LEU A 404 -10.86 -4.72 -31.36
N ILE A 405 -11.84 -4.16 -30.66
CA ILE A 405 -12.77 -4.92 -29.80
C ILE A 405 -13.73 -5.79 -30.64
N ALA A 406 -14.29 -5.23 -31.73
CA ALA A 406 -15.23 -5.93 -32.60
C ALA A 406 -14.57 -7.16 -33.24
N ASP A 407 -13.33 -7.02 -33.71
CA ASP A 407 -12.56 -8.07 -34.37
C ASP A 407 -11.84 -9.01 -33.40
N LYS A 408 -11.89 -8.72 -32.08
CA LYS A 408 -11.20 -9.47 -31.00
C LYS A 408 -9.70 -9.69 -31.25
N THR A 409 -9.05 -8.74 -31.94
CA THR A 409 -7.64 -8.83 -32.34
C THR A 409 -6.84 -7.73 -31.65
N PHE A 410 -5.98 -8.12 -30.70
CA PHE A 410 -5.24 -7.20 -29.84
C PHE A 410 -3.73 -7.34 -30.06
N ASN A 411 -3.24 -6.79 -31.20
CA ASN A 411 -1.81 -6.67 -31.47
C ASN A 411 -1.51 -5.35 -32.20
N LEU A 412 -0.26 -4.91 -32.13
CA LEU A 412 0.19 -3.63 -32.65
C LEU A 412 0.05 -3.53 -34.19
N GLU A 413 0.41 -4.60 -34.91
CA GLU A 413 0.34 -4.67 -36.37
C GLU A 413 -1.09 -4.44 -36.89
N THR A 414 -2.08 -5.10 -36.25
CA THR A 414 -3.48 -4.90 -36.60
C THR A 414 -3.95 -3.48 -36.26
N ALA A 415 -3.50 -2.92 -35.12
CA ALA A 415 -3.84 -1.55 -34.75
C ALA A 415 -3.27 -0.54 -35.77
N GLN A 416 -2.03 -0.71 -36.21
CA GLN A 416 -1.41 0.13 -37.24
C GLN A 416 -2.16 0.04 -38.56
N ARG A 417 -2.45 -1.17 -39.04
CA ARG A 417 -3.23 -1.38 -40.28
C ARG A 417 -4.62 -0.76 -40.21
N TYR A 418 -5.32 -0.83 -39.08
CA TYR A 418 -6.63 -0.21 -38.93
C TYR A 418 -6.54 1.31 -38.84
N LEU A 419 -5.46 1.84 -38.26
CA LEU A 419 -5.20 3.28 -38.23
C LEU A 419 -4.93 3.82 -39.62
N GLU A 420 -4.15 3.13 -40.46
CA GLU A 420 -3.92 3.46 -41.87
C GLU A 420 -5.26 3.50 -42.65
N ASN A 421 -6.12 2.51 -42.43
CA ASN A 421 -7.45 2.48 -43.06
C ASN A 421 -8.43 3.57 -42.57
N LEU A 422 -8.21 4.13 -41.36
CA LEU A 422 -9.00 5.25 -40.86
C LEU A 422 -8.53 6.59 -41.44
N ARG A 423 -7.29 6.66 -41.92
CA ARG A 423 -6.67 7.85 -42.49
C ARG A 423 -6.79 7.90 -44.04
N SER A 424 -7.10 6.76 -44.69
CA SER A 424 -7.34 6.64 -46.11
C SER A 424 -8.83 6.93 -46.43
#